data_9ca7edd4741ec697ad663892a9fec9bf
#
_entry.id   9ca7edd4741ec697ad663892a9fec9bf
#
_cell.length_a   1.000
_cell.length_b   1.000
_cell.length_c   1.000
_cell.angle_alpha   90.00
_cell.angle_beta   90.00
_cell.angle_gamma   90.00
#
_symmetry.space_group_name_H-M   'P 1'
#
loop_
_entity.id
_entity.type
_entity.pdbx_description
1 polymer ?
#
loop_
_entity_poly.entity_id
_entity_poly.type
_entity_poly.pdbx_seq_one_letter_code
_entity_poly.pdbx_strand_id
1 'polypeptide(L)'
;MHNFSEQCLDLARSLLGNNLKHINEDGSVTPAPGENSRVDEPGHAALAIGEFFRASGEVELEGFDLFDLTARCVTQQAFTEEASENGLPYAALGLLSFGASKERNAVWERLQDPTREQLDSSLMDRSDHKDHFQAFNVAKSVARFSFGLTKKDDTGKVIDRFVERIEANSSTGYCNDYPDGICGVYNLYGPLSFIFIRQALQLHANVHLKDRKLPKLRTFAEKYLRMLPDIARQDGLGWNYGTSVGAYGQLHCISMILQSMRDHWISSEKMPLYLDTLRRLFQYFFVTYLDQEKGDLVIRDEDRNTVPNHTTRMANYDAARYLCQWSRLARVIGGSLAVPPPQRSKVAGRFVTFDKSHKKEHGLFLYRDENNGLQYQLPLIGPGVKPNCDNLAFPHCPGIFDWPVNRYLPVMLPELTFGDITVIPSYYG
;
A
#
# COMPACT_ATOMS: atom_id res chain seq x y z
N MET A 1 9.89 -16.76 -11.41
CA MET A 1 9.58 -15.30 -11.43
C MET A 1 9.24 -14.78 -12.82
N HIS A 2 9.83 -15.30 -13.91
CA HIS A 2 9.53 -14.81 -15.27
C HIS A 2 8.02 -14.94 -15.62
N ASN A 3 7.45 -16.12 -15.49
CA ASN A 3 6.00 -16.32 -15.70
C ASN A 3 5.13 -15.44 -14.80
N PHE A 4 5.52 -15.23 -13.53
CA PHE A 4 4.84 -14.31 -12.63
C PHE A 4 4.90 -12.86 -13.12
N SER A 5 6.07 -12.43 -13.63
CA SER A 5 6.25 -11.09 -14.18
C SER A 5 5.34 -10.83 -15.38
N GLU A 6 5.25 -11.78 -16.31
CA GLU A 6 4.39 -11.69 -17.48
C GLU A 6 2.92 -11.66 -17.09
N GLN A 7 2.49 -12.58 -16.23
CA GLN A 7 1.12 -12.62 -15.71
C GLN A 7 0.71 -11.30 -15.04
N CYS A 8 1.58 -10.70 -14.24
CA CYS A 8 1.30 -9.40 -13.63
C CYS A 8 1.14 -8.30 -14.68
N LEU A 9 1.99 -8.29 -15.72
CA LEU A 9 1.91 -7.28 -16.78
C LEU A 9 0.65 -7.43 -17.63
N ASP A 10 0.25 -8.65 -17.96
CA ASP A 10 -0.96 -8.92 -18.74
C ASP A 10 -2.23 -8.52 -17.97
N LEU A 11 -2.27 -8.82 -16.68
CA LEU A 11 -3.36 -8.37 -15.81
C LEU A 11 -3.41 -6.84 -15.69
N ALA A 12 -2.25 -6.20 -15.53
CA ALA A 12 -2.17 -4.73 -15.49
C ALA A 12 -2.66 -4.11 -16.79
N ARG A 13 -2.30 -4.70 -17.93
CA ARG A 13 -2.76 -4.27 -19.26
C ARG A 13 -4.28 -4.34 -19.37
N SER A 14 -4.88 -5.43 -18.95
CA SER A 14 -6.34 -5.61 -18.96
C SER A 14 -7.04 -4.59 -18.06
N LEU A 15 -6.61 -4.49 -16.79
CA LEU A 15 -7.20 -3.55 -15.83
C LEU A 15 -7.09 -2.11 -16.32
N LEU A 16 -5.90 -1.71 -16.77
CA LEU A 16 -5.65 -0.34 -17.23
C LEU A 16 -6.43 -0.06 -18.52
N GLY A 17 -6.34 -0.93 -19.53
CA GLY A 17 -7.03 -0.77 -20.80
C GLY A 17 -8.54 -0.58 -20.64
N ASN A 18 -9.17 -1.36 -19.76
CA ASN A 18 -10.58 -1.21 -19.43
C ASN A 18 -10.94 0.15 -18.80
N ASN A 19 -9.97 0.80 -18.15
CA ASN A 19 -10.22 2.00 -17.37
C ASN A 19 -9.77 3.30 -18.05
N LEU A 20 -8.88 3.28 -19.06
CA LEU A 20 -8.41 4.49 -19.76
C LEU A 20 -9.53 5.31 -20.40
N LYS A 21 -10.54 4.66 -20.97
CA LYS A 21 -11.70 5.31 -21.60
C LYS A 21 -12.55 6.17 -20.65
N HIS A 22 -12.34 6.05 -19.36
CA HIS A 22 -13.03 6.83 -18.32
C HIS A 22 -12.28 8.09 -17.90
N ILE A 23 -11.12 8.34 -18.48
CA ILE A 23 -10.37 9.59 -18.31
C ILE A 23 -10.89 10.57 -19.35
N ASN A 24 -11.51 11.66 -18.88
CA ASN A 24 -12.11 12.68 -19.71
C ASN A 24 -11.05 13.59 -20.36
N GLU A 25 -11.49 14.47 -21.27
CA GLU A 25 -10.60 15.43 -21.94
C GLU A 25 -9.94 16.42 -20.97
N ASP A 26 -10.61 16.78 -19.88
CA ASP A 26 -10.09 17.64 -18.83
C ASP A 26 -9.19 16.90 -17.81
N GLY A 27 -9.03 15.61 -17.95
CA GLY A 27 -8.24 14.75 -17.06
C GLY A 27 -8.99 14.24 -15.83
N SER A 28 -10.25 14.61 -15.63
CA SER A 28 -11.10 14.03 -14.59
C SER A 28 -11.45 12.57 -14.92
N VAL A 29 -11.89 11.82 -13.92
CA VAL A 29 -12.27 10.41 -14.10
C VAL A 29 -13.78 10.25 -13.92
N THR A 30 -14.44 9.65 -14.91
CA THR A 30 -15.85 9.29 -14.83
C THR A 30 -16.04 8.13 -13.82
N PRO A 31 -16.85 8.32 -12.77
CA PRO A 31 -17.05 7.29 -11.73
C PRO A 31 -17.71 6.03 -12.29
N ALA A 32 -17.61 4.94 -11.57
CA ALA A 32 -18.37 3.74 -11.87
C ALA A 32 -19.87 3.97 -11.60
N PRO A 33 -20.76 3.22 -12.25
CA PRO A 33 -22.20 3.36 -12.03
C PRO A 33 -22.59 3.24 -10.56
N GLY A 34 -23.30 4.24 -10.05
CA GLY A 34 -23.72 4.31 -8.65
C GLY A 34 -22.69 4.89 -7.67
N GLU A 35 -21.51 5.22 -8.13
CA GLU A 35 -20.45 5.87 -7.33
C GLU A 35 -20.39 7.37 -7.58
N ASN A 36 -19.81 8.09 -6.63
CA ASN A 36 -19.50 9.51 -6.79
C ASN A 36 -18.07 9.67 -7.33
N SER A 37 -17.85 10.68 -8.16
CA SER A 37 -16.51 11.07 -8.60
C SER A 37 -15.64 11.50 -7.42
N ARG A 38 -14.36 11.17 -7.48
CA ARG A 38 -13.38 11.57 -6.49
C ARG A 38 -12.29 12.44 -7.10
N VAL A 39 -11.93 13.45 -6.36
CA VAL A 39 -10.95 14.46 -6.78
C VAL A 39 -9.51 13.93 -6.88
N ASP A 40 -9.20 12.80 -6.25
CA ASP A 40 -7.88 12.18 -6.21
C ASP A 40 -7.66 11.10 -7.29
N GLU A 41 -8.71 10.63 -7.96
CA GLU A 41 -8.63 9.58 -8.99
C GLU A 41 -7.69 9.92 -10.16
N PRO A 42 -7.62 11.16 -10.67
CA PRO A 42 -6.65 11.51 -11.73
C PRO A 42 -5.20 11.24 -11.32
N GLY A 43 -4.85 11.48 -10.06
CA GLY A 43 -3.52 11.15 -9.54
C GLY A 43 -3.22 9.66 -9.59
N HIS A 44 -4.16 8.82 -9.16
CA HIS A 44 -4.04 7.36 -9.22
C HIS A 44 -3.93 6.87 -10.68
N ALA A 45 -4.72 7.42 -11.59
CA ALA A 45 -4.63 7.13 -13.02
C ALA A 45 -3.26 7.49 -13.59
N ALA A 46 -2.74 8.68 -13.31
CA ALA A 46 -1.43 9.13 -13.77
C ALA A 46 -0.31 8.17 -13.30
N LEU A 47 -0.36 7.71 -12.06
CA LEU A 47 0.62 6.76 -11.53
C LEU A 47 0.48 5.39 -12.19
N ALA A 48 -0.74 4.90 -12.39
CA ALA A 48 -0.97 3.61 -13.04
C ALA A 48 -0.44 3.60 -14.47
N ILE A 49 -0.72 4.64 -15.24
CA ILE A 49 -0.23 4.81 -16.61
C ILE A 49 1.31 4.88 -16.63
N GLY A 50 1.90 5.68 -15.73
CA GLY A 50 3.35 5.81 -15.64
C GLY A 50 4.06 4.50 -15.27
N GLU A 51 3.50 3.71 -14.35
CA GLU A 51 4.05 2.41 -13.98
C GLU A 51 3.87 1.38 -15.11
N PHE A 52 2.78 1.45 -15.87
CA PHE A 52 2.59 0.62 -17.05
C PHE A 52 3.61 0.93 -18.13
N PHE A 53 3.83 2.20 -18.45
CA PHE A 53 4.89 2.61 -19.37
C PHE A 53 6.26 2.08 -18.93
N ARG A 54 6.61 2.17 -17.66
CA ARG A 54 7.88 1.66 -17.13
C ARG A 54 8.00 0.13 -17.21
N ALA A 55 6.89 -0.59 -17.11
CA ALA A 55 6.88 -2.05 -17.12
C ALA A 55 6.89 -2.63 -18.54
N SER A 56 6.15 -2.00 -19.46
CA SER A 56 5.96 -2.47 -20.84
C SER A 56 6.86 -1.76 -21.86
N GLY A 57 7.18 -0.48 -21.66
CA GLY A 57 7.79 0.40 -22.65
C GLY A 57 6.81 0.94 -23.70
N GLU A 58 5.51 0.62 -23.58
CA GLU A 58 4.49 1.03 -24.52
C GLU A 58 4.07 2.47 -24.29
N VAL A 59 3.85 3.20 -25.38
CA VAL A 59 3.44 4.62 -25.37
C VAL A 59 1.97 4.79 -25.69
N GLU A 60 1.33 3.71 -26.12
CA GLU A 60 -0.10 3.65 -26.47
C GLU A 60 -0.71 2.39 -25.89
N LEU A 61 -1.97 2.46 -25.44
CA LEU A 61 -2.76 1.32 -25.00
C LEU A 61 -4.21 1.56 -25.39
N GLU A 62 -4.85 0.57 -26.03
CA GLU A 62 -6.26 0.64 -26.49
C GLU A 62 -6.56 1.91 -27.34
N GLY A 63 -5.58 2.39 -28.13
CA GLY A 63 -5.72 3.58 -28.96
C GLY A 63 -5.53 4.91 -28.22
N PHE A 64 -5.16 4.88 -26.93
CA PHE A 64 -4.90 6.07 -26.14
C PHE A 64 -3.39 6.35 -26.06
N ASP A 65 -2.98 7.60 -26.34
CA ASP A 65 -1.62 8.08 -26.06
C ASP A 65 -1.44 8.25 -24.54
N LEU A 66 -0.56 7.42 -23.96
CA LEU A 66 -0.34 7.38 -22.52
C LEU A 66 0.31 8.66 -21.96
N PHE A 67 1.10 9.35 -22.77
CA PHE A 67 1.72 10.60 -22.37
C PHE A 67 0.68 11.74 -22.29
N ASP A 68 -0.23 11.78 -23.25
CA ASP A 68 -1.31 12.77 -23.29
C ASP A 68 -2.29 12.56 -22.14
N LEU A 69 -2.75 11.31 -21.92
CA LEU A 69 -3.62 11.00 -20.78
C LEU A 69 -2.97 11.36 -19.44
N THR A 70 -1.69 11.06 -19.27
CA THR A 70 -0.98 11.41 -18.03
C THR A 70 -0.89 12.92 -17.87
N ALA A 71 -0.59 13.66 -18.94
CA ALA A 71 -0.54 15.14 -18.89
C ALA A 71 -1.89 15.74 -18.48
N ARG A 72 -3.01 15.23 -19.02
CA ARG A 72 -4.37 15.64 -18.62
C ARG A 72 -4.64 15.37 -17.14
N CYS A 73 -4.37 14.15 -16.68
CA CYS A 73 -4.55 13.78 -15.27
C CYS A 73 -3.70 14.62 -14.31
N VAL A 74 -2.43 14.88 -14.66
CA VAL A 74 -1.53 15.74 -13.88
C VAL A 74 -2.03 17.19 -13.86
N THR A 75 -2.51 17.70 -14.99
CA THR A 75 -3.09 19.05 -15.08
C THR A 75 -4.32 19.16 -14.19
N GLN A 76 -5.26 18.24 -14.31
CA GLN A 76 -6.46 18.22 -13.47
C GLN A 76 -6.10 18.22 -11.99
N GLN A 77 -5.14 17.38 -11.61
CA GLN A 77 -4.73 17.23 -10.22
C GLN A 77 -4.03 18.49 -9.68
N ALA A 78 -3.28 19.21 -10.52
CA ALA A 78 -2.57 20.42 -10.13
C ALA A 78 -3.53 21.57 -9.78
N PHE A 79 -4.68 21.66 -10.45
CA PHE A 79 -5.68 22.71 -10.25
C PHE A 79 -6.79 22.34 -9.25
N THR A 80 -6.80 21.12 -8.72
CA THR A 80 -7.81 20.70 -7.75
C THR A 80 -7.31 20.92 -6.33
N GLU A 81 -7.84 21.93 -5.64
CA GLU A 81 -7.40 22.31 -4.28
C GLU A 81 -7.60 21.20 -3.25
N GLU A 82 -8.74 20.52 -3.30
CA GLU A 82 -9.09 19.44 -2.35
C GLU A 82 -8.25 18.17 -2.53
N ALA A 83 -7.66 17.97 -3.70
CA ALA A 83 -6.90 16.79 -4.04
C ALA A 83 -5.44 16.79 -3.56
N SER A 84 -5.01 17.87 -2.92
CA SER A 84 -3.60 18.10 -2.60
C SER A 84 -2.98 17.04 -1.65
N GLU A 85 -3.80 16.39 -0.84
CA GLU A 85 -3.30 15.43 0.17
C GLU A 85 -3.12 14.03 -0.40
N ASN A 86 -4.05 13.54 -1.20
CA ASN A 86 -4.03 12.17 -1.72
C ASN A 86 -3.65 12.08 -3.21
N GLY A 87 -4.25 12.89 -4.07
CA GLY A 87 -4.06 12.76 -5.51
C GLY A 87 -2.70 13.26 -6.00
N LEU A 88 -2.22 14.41 -5.51
CA LEU A 88 -0.96 15.03 -5.96
C LEU A 88 0.29 14.18 -5.78
N PRO A 89 0.50 13.45 -4.66
CA PRO A 89 1.64 12.56 -4.53
C PRO A 89 1.66 11.45 -5.59
N TYR A 90 0.49 10.92 -5.94
CA TYR A 90 0.36 9.92 -6.99
C TYR A 90 0.64 10.51 -8.38
N ALA A 91 0.07 11.69 -8.67
CA ALA A 91 0.35 12.42 -9.92
C ALA A 91 1.85 12.74 -10.07
N ALA A 92 2.52 13.14 -8.96
CA ALA A 92 3.95 13.41 -8.94
C ALA A 92 4.79 12.18 -9.29
N LEU A 93 4.46 11.01 -8.73
CA LEU A 93 5.14 9.75 -9.07
C LEU A 93 4.80 9.29 -10.48
N GLY A 94 3.56 9.49 -10.92
CA GLY A 94 3.13 9.23 -12.30
C GLY A 94 3.98 10.03 -13.29
N LEU A 95 4.10 11.33 -13.08
CA LEU A 95 4.92 12.22 -13.89
C LEU A 95 6.39 11.77 -13.92
N LEU A 96 6.98 11.46 -12.76
CA LEU A 96 8.35 10.97 -12.65
C LEU A 96 8.58 9.65 -13.39
N SER A 97 7.56 8.84 -13.59
CA SER A 97 7.67 7.55 -14.27
C SER A 97 8.08 7.69 -15.74
N PHE A 98 7.87 8.85 -16.36
CA PHE A 98 8.23 9.13 -17.75
C PHE A 98 9.59 9.79 -17.93
N GLY A 99 10.29 10.07 -16.87
CA GLY A 99 11.62 10.65 -16.88
C GLY A 99 11.95 11.41 -15.60
N ALA A 100 13.17 11.23 -15.12
CA ALA A 100 13.65 11.77 -13.85
C ALA A 100 14.11 13.24 -13.92
N SER A 101 13.92 13.93 -15.02
CA SER A 101 14.19 15.37 -15.17
C SER A 101 13.26 15.97 -16.24
N LYS A 102 13.05 17.27 -16.18
CA LYS A 102 12.19 17.98 -17.15
C LYS A 102 12.67 17.83 -18.59
N GLU A 103 13.98 17.79 -18.81
CA GLU A 103 14.59 17.70 -20.14
C GLU A 103 14.45 16.31 -20.80
N ARG A 104 14.05 15.32 -20.03
CA ARG A 104 13.93 13.91 -20.46
C ARG A 104 12.56 13.31 -20.16
N ASN A 105 11.58 14.15 -19.87
CA ASN A 105 10.23 13.72 -19.50
C ASN A 105 9.23 14.15 -20.58
N ALA A 106 8.77 13.19 -21.36
CA ALA A 106 7.85 13.45 -22.47
C ALA A 106 6.48 13.97 -22.01
N VAL A 107 6.06 13.64 -20.79
CA VAL A 107 4.81 14.20 -20.21
C VAL A 107 5.02 15.65 -19.79
N TRP A 108 6.17 15.96 -19.17
CA TRP A 108 6.51 17.35 -18.81
C TRP A 108 6.48 18.28 -20.02
N GLU A 109 6.98 17.83 -21.16
CA GLU A 109 6.97 18.60 -22.41
C GLU A 109 5.56 18.93 -22.91
N ARG A 110 4.58 18.07 -22.60
CA ARG A 110 3.16 18.26 -22.97
C ARG A 110 2.37 19.14 -22.00
N LEU A 111 2.89 19.40 -20.80
CA LEU A 111 2.22 20.30 -19.86
C LEU A 111 2.32 21.73 -20.36
N GLN A 112 1.22 22.47 -20.26
CA GLN A 112 1.20 23.91 -20.53
C GLN A 112 1.90 24.69 -19.42
N ASP A 113 2.42 25.87 -19.71
CA ASP A 113 3.13 26.70 -18.75
C ASP A 113 2.31 27.01 -17.48
N PRO A 114 1.01 27.34 -17.54
CA PRO A 114 0.19 27.52 -16.35
C PRO A 114 0.15 26.27 -15.46
N THR A 115 0.12 25.06 -16.05
CA THR A 115 0.15 23.81 -15.30
C THR A 115 1.51 23.61 -14.62
N ARG A 116 2.61 23.91 -15.29
CA ARG A 116 3.97 23.77 -14.72
C ARG A 116 4.18 24.72 -13.55
N GLU A 117 3.68 25.95 -13.66
CA GLU A 117 3.71 26.95 -12.58
C GLU A 117 2.84 26.52 -11.40
N GLN A 118 1.62 26.06 -11.68
CA GLN A 118 0.70 25.56 -10.64
C GLN A 118 1.26 24.35 -9.91
N LEU A 119 1.93 23.41 -10.62
CA LEU A 119 2.53 22.22 -10.03
C LEU A 119 3.57 22.56 -8.97
N ASP A 120 4.36 23.61 -9.15
CA ASP A 120 5.36 24.00 -8.15
C ASP A 120 4.68 24.35 -6.83
N SER A 121 3.64 25.17 -6.85
CA SER A 121 2.90 25.55 -5.64
C SER A 121 2.10 24.38 -5.04
N SER A 122 1.46 23.57 -5.89
CA SER A 122 0.63 22.44 -5.44
C SER A 122 1.44 21.31 -4.82
N LEU A 123 2.65 21.05 -5.33
CA LEU A 123 3.56 20.03 -4.80
C LEU A 123 4.35 20.50 -3.57
N MET A 124 4.13 21.70 -3.07
CA MET A 124 4.77 22.14 -1.84
C MET A 124 4.41 21.24 -0.66
N ASP A 125 5.37 21.11 0.25
CA ASP A 125 5.18 20.40 1.52
C ASP A 125 4.09 21.10 2.34
N ARG A 126 3.06 20.36 2.71
CA ARG A 126 2.03 20.80 3.64
C ARG A 126 2.18 19.99 4.91
N SER A 127 2.20 20.64 6.07
CA SER A 127 2.23 19.96 7.35
C SER A 127 0.98 19.11 7.51
N ASP A 128 1.17 17.82 7.82
CA ASP A 128 0.07 16.89 8.02
C ASP A 128 0.21 16.13 9.33
N HIS A 129 -0.94 15.71 9.86
CA HIS A 129 -1.01 15.03 11.15
C HIS A 129 -0.75 13.53 11.06
N LYS A 130 -0.90 12.91 9.89
CA LYS A 130 -0.74 11.48 9.70
C LYS A 130 0.64 11.11 9.15
N ASP A 131 1.17 9.99 9.58
CA ASP A 131 2.52 9.57 9.19
C ASP A 131 2.64 9.20 7.71
N HIS A 132 1.63 8.58 7.13
CA HIS A 132 1.67 8.25 5.69
C HIS A 132 1.67 9.48 4.80
N PHE A 133 1.07 10.60 5.22
CA PHE A 133 1.15 11.86 4.47
C PHE A 133 2.57 12.45 4.46
N GLN A 134 3.39 12.16 5.46
CA GLN A 134 4.80 12.53 5.39
C GLN A 134 5.54 11.77 4.28
N ALA A 135 5.17 10.52 4.01
CA ALA A 135 5.68 9.78 2.86
C ALA A 135 5.23 10.40 1.52
N PHE A 136 4.01 10.92 1.47
CA PHE A 136 3.49 11.66 0.32
C PHE A 136 4.25 12.97 0.09
N ASN A 137 4.58 13.69 1.15
CA ASN A 137 5.42 14.88 1.06
C ASN A 137 6.83 14.56 0.53
N VAL A 138 7.39 13.40 0.89
CA VAL A 138 8.65 12.92 0.29
C VAL A 138 8.49 12.75 -1.23
N ALA A 139 7.45 12.11 -1.70
CA ALA A 139 7.21 11.92 -3.13
C ALA A 139 7.07 13.26 -3.88
N LYS A 140 6.28 14.18 -3.35
CA LYS A 140 6.12 15.54 -3.90
C LYS A 140 7.45 16.29 -3.96
N SER A 141 8.24 16.25 -2.88
CA SER A 141 9.53 16.93 -2.81
C SER A 141 10.57 16.33 -3.76
N VAL A 142 10.58 15.00 -3.91
CA VAL A 142 11.43 14.32 -4.91
C VAL A 142 11.06 14.74 -6.33
N ALA A 143 9.77 14.84 -6.65
CA ALA A 143 9.33 15.32 -7.95
C ALA A 143 9.75 16.77 -8.20
N ARG A 144 9.52 17.69 -7.25
CA ARG A 144 9.97 19.08 -7.35
C ARG A 144 11.46 19.18 -7.60
N PHE A 145 12.26 18.41 -6.87
CA PHE A 145 13.72 18.37 -7.08
C PHE A 145 14.09 17.86 -8.48
N SER A 146 13.45 16.79 -8.94
CA SER A 146 13.68 16.20 -10.25
C SER A 146 13.40 17.18 -11.40
N PHE A 147 12.39 17.99 -11.24
CA PHE A 147 12.02 19.03 -12.22
C PHE A 147 12.70 20.38 -12.00
N GLY A 148 13.68 20.45 -11.08
CA GLY A 148 14.46 21.67 -10.82
C GLY A 148 13.67 22.80 -10.14
N LEU A 149 12.57 22.47 -9.47
CA LEU A 149 11.68 23.41 -8.76
C LEU A 149 12.12 23.63 -7.29
N THR A 150 12.99 22.76 -6.76
CA THR A 150 13.54 22.89 -5.40
C THR A 150 14.99 22.40 -5.34
N LYS A 151 15.67 22.67 -4.23
CA LYS A 151 17.05 22.28 -4.03
C LYS A 151 17.16 20.91 -3.37
N LYS A 152 18.28 20.21 -3.59
CA LYS A 152 18.60 18.91 -2.99
C LYS A 152 18.48 18.92 -1.46
N ASP A 153 18.99 19.98 -0.83
CA ASP A 153 19.01 20.08 0.64
C ASP A 153 17.60 20.21 1.23
N ASP A 154 16.69 20.87 0.52
CA ASP A 154 15.30 20.99 0.96
C ASP A 154 14.57 19.65 0.87
N THR A 155 14.78 18.89 -0.20
CA THR A 155 14.28 17.51 -0.30
C THR A 155 14.89 16.61 0.78
N GLY A 156 16.17 16.78 1.08
CA GLY A 156 16.84 16.11 2.19
C GLY A 156 16.14 16.34 3.53
N LYS A 157 15.79 17.58 3.85
CA LYS A 157 15.07 17.95 5.09
C LYS A 157 13.67 17.28 5.17
N VAL A 158 12.95 17.19 4.05
CA VAL A 158 11.63 16.53 4.03
C VAL A 158 11.76 15.04 4.36
N ILE A 159 12.78 14.38 3.80
CA ILE A 159 13.04 12.97 4.11
C ILE A 159 13.53 12.79 5.56
N ASP A 160 14.37 13.71 6.08
CA ASP A 160 14.80 13.69 7.47
C ASP A 160 13.61 13.78 8.42
N ARG A 161 12.71 14.72 8.17
CA ARG A 161 11.48 14.89 8.96
C ARG A 161 10.62 13.63 8.96
N PHE A 162 10.46 12.97 7.82
CA PHE A 162 9.74 11.70 7.75
C PHE A 162 10.37 10.63 8.65
N VAL A 163 11.70 10.46 8.55
CA VAL A 163 12.42 9.45 9.35
C VAL A 163 12.36 9.77 10.85
N GLU A 164 12.57 11.03 11.23
CA GLU A 164 12.47 11.49 12.61
C GLU A 164 11.06 11.25 13.19
N ARG A 165 10.03 11.51 12.38
CA ARG A 165 8.65 11.29 12.82
C ARG A 165 8.33 9.80 13.01
N ILE A 166 8.77 8.93 12.11
CA ILE A 166 8.62 7.48 12.31
C ILE A 166 9.38 7.02 13.56
N GLU A 167 10.58 7.52 13.78
CA GLU A 167 11.36 7.20 15.00
C GLU A 167 10.68 7.70 16.28
N ALA A 168 10.07 8.89 16.24
CA ALA A 168 9.36 9.45 17.38
C ALA A 168 8.05 8.71 17.69
N ASN A 169 7.33 8.27 16.65
CA ASN A 169 6.04 7.62 16.78
C ASN A 169 6.14 6.10 16.91
N SER A 170 7.34 5.53 16.85
CA SER A 170 7.52 4.09 16.81
C SER A 170 8.90 3.66 17.31
N SER A 171 9.05 3.46 18.62
CA SER A 171 10.29 2.93 19.21
C SER A 171 10.54 1.48 18.81
N THR A 172 9.50 0.71 18.51
CA THR A 172 9.59 -0.69 18.05
C THR A 172 9.68 -0.83 16.53
N GLY A 173 9.54 0.27 15.78
CA GLY A 173 9.62 0.31 14.32
C GLY A 173 8.29 0.06 13.59
N TYR A 174 7.16 0.03 14.30
CA TYR A 174 5.83 0.06 13.71
C TYR A 174 5.28 1.47 13.67
N CYS A 175 4.65 1.85 12.57
CA CYS A 175 4.05 3.17 12.42
C CYS A 175 2.66 3.19 13.04
N ASN A 176 2.41 4.17 13.89
CA ASN A 176 1.06 4.52 14.30
C ASN A 176 0.61 5.72 13.48
N ASP A 177 -0.28 5.48 12.53
CA ASP A 177 -0.76 6.51 11.61
C ASP A 177 -1.63 7.61 12.29
N TYR A 178 -2.06 7.35 13.50
CA TYR A 178 -2.78 8.29 14.36
C TYR A 178 -2.01 8.52 15.66
N PRO A 179 -0.99 9.41 15.65
CA PRO A 179 -0.12 9.64 16.80
C PRO A 179 -0.82 10.23 18.01
N ASP A 180 -2.01 10.79 17.84
CA ASP A 180 -2.88 11.23 18.94
C ASP A 180 -3.46 10.05 19.78
N GLY A 181 -3.19 8.82 19.37
CA GLY A 181 -3.51 7.61 20.12
C GLY A 181 -4.99 7.27 20.22
N ILE A 182 -5.85 7.98 19.51
CA ILE A 182 -7.30 7.76 19.59
C ILE A 182 -7.70 6.37 19.11
N CYS A 183 -6.95 5.78 18.16
CA CYS A 183 -7.30 4.53 17.53
C CYS A 183 -6.32 3.39 17.74
N GLY A 184 -5.09 3.63 18.18
CA GLY A 184 -4.05 2.59 18.29
C GLY A 184 -3.82 1.86 16.96
N VAL A 185 -3.86 2.58 15.84
CA VAL A 185 -4.00 1.97 14.52
C VAL A 185 -2.64 1.65 13.93
N TYR A 186 -2.16 0.45 14.19
CA TYR A 186 -1.04 -0.13 13.47
C TYR A 186 -1.57 -0.81 12.22
N ASN A 187 -1.79 -0.03 11.19
CA ASN A 187 -2.40 -0.48 9.95
C ASN A 187 -1.41 -0.58 8.79
N LEU A 188 -1.93 -0.86 7.63
CA LEU A 188 -1.17 -0.99 6.38
C LEU A 188 -0.54 0.32 5.90
N TYR A 189 -0.83 1.45 6.49
CA TYR A 189 -0.22 2.73 6.09
C TYR A 189 1.28 2.78 6.38
N GLY A 190 1.77 1.98 7.35
CA GLY A 190 3.21 1.78 7.49
C GLY A 190 3.85 1.15 6.26
N PRO A 191 3.45 -0.04 5.83
CA PRO A 191 3.88 -0.62 4.55
C PRO A 191 3.64 0.28 3.35
N LEU A 192 2.50 0.95 3.24
CA LEU A 192 2.23 1.92 2.17
C LEU A 192 3.28 3.04 2.15
N SER A 193 3.55 3.65 3.30
CA SER A 193 4.56 4.71 3.42
C SER A 193 5.93 4.23 2.94
N PHE A 194 6.34 3.04 3.35
CA PHE A 194 7.59 2.44 2.92
C PHE A 194 7.63 2.23 1.40
N ILE A 195 6.58 1.63 0.82
CA ILE A 195 6.49 1.37 -0.62
C ILE A 195 6.56 2.68 -1.40
N PHE A 196 5.83 3.70 -0.96
CA PHE A 196 5.76 5.01 -1.62
C PHE A 196 7.12 5.72 -1.63
N ILE A 197 7.82 5.74 -0.51
CA ILE A 197 9.16 6.32 -0.42
C ILE A 197 10.16 5.55 -1.27
N ARG A 198 10.13 4.22 -1.21
CA ARG A 198 11.01 3.40 -2.05
C ARG A 198 10.77 3.66 -3.53
N GLN A 199 9.52 3.81 -3.94
CA GLN A 199 9.17 4.16 -5.31
C GLN A 199 9.71 5.55 -5.69
N ALA A 200 9.49 6.57 -4.88
CA ALA A 200 10.00 7.92 -5.10
C ALA A 200 11.54 7.93 -5.24
N LEU A 201 12.25 7.25 -4.34
CA LEU A 201 13.71 7.17 -4.38
C LEU A 201 14.25 6.36 -5.57
N GLN A 202 13.49 5.40 -6.09
CA GLN A 202 13.87 4.63 -7.28
C GLN A 202 13.68 5.42 -8.56
N LEU A 203 12.64 6.26 -8.62
CA LEU A 203 12.37 7.13 -9.77
C LEU A 203 13.42 8.22 -9.91
N HIS A 204 14.01 8.64 -8.81
CA HIS A 204 15.03 9.68 -8.80
C HIS A 204 16.43 9.09 -8.62
N ALA A 205 17.17 8.96 -9.74
CA ALA A 205 18.48 8.30 -9.76
C ALA A 205 19.59 9.05 -8.97
N ASN A 206 19.45 10.36 -8.75
CA ASN A 206 20.52 11.23 -8.25
C ASN A 206 20.39 11.66 -6.79
N VAL A 207 19.36 11.26 -6.06
CA VAL A 207 19.28 11.53 -4.63
C VAL A 207 20.17 10.53 -3.90
N HIS A 208 21.40 10.92 -3.60
CA HIS A 208 22.34 10.16 -2.77
C HIS A 208 21.86 10.07 -1.30
N LEU A 209 20.60 9.70 -1.11
CA LEU A 209 20.02 9.40 0.20
C LEU A 209 20.29 7.95 0.60
N LYS A 210 20.94 7.21 -0.30
CA LYS A 210 21.21 5.78 -0.12
C LYS A 210 21.97 5.48 1.17
N ASP A 211 22.88 6.33 1.58
CA ASP A 211 23.88 5.91 2.56
C ASP A 211 23.49 6.18 4.02
N ARG A 212 22.61 7.15 4.30
CA ARG A 212 22.28 7.50 5.69
C ARG A 212 20.93 7.01 6.20
N LYS A 213 19.94 6.83 5.33
CA LYS A 213 18.54 6.61 5.72
C LYS A 213 17.96 5.27 5.30
N LEU A 214 18.56 4.58 4.35
CA LEU A 214 18.17 3.22 4.00
C LEU A 214 18.26 2.23 5.17
N PRO A 215 19.27 2.28 6.06
CA PRO A 215 19.30 1.42 7.25
C PRO A 215 18.08 1.62 8.16
N LYS A 216 17.62 2.86 8.34
CA LYS A 216 16.43 3.16 9.14
C LYS A 216 15.14 2.68 8.47
N LEU A 217 14.99 2.91 7.17
CA LEU A 217 13.88 2.37 6.38
C LEU A 217 13.89 0.84 6.38
N ARG A 218 15.05 0.21 6.33
CA ARG A 218 15.20 -1.24 6.45
C ARG A 218 14.72 -1.76 7.80
N THR A 219 15.14 -1.13 8.90
CA THR A 219 14.71 -1.51 10.25
C THR A 219 13.19 -1.43 10.39
N PHE A 220 12.59 -0.38 9.85
CA PHE A 220 11.15 -0.20 9.79
C PHE A 220 10.47 -1.32 8.97
N ALA A 221 10.94 -1.58 7.76
CA ALA A 221 10.40 -2.63 6.89
C ALA A 221 10.53 -4.03 7.51
N GLU A 222 11.65 -4.34 8.14
CA GLU A 222 11.90 -5.65 8.76
C GLU A 222 10.90 -5.99 9.86
N LYS A 223 10.35 -5.01 10.55
CA LYS A 223 9.31 -5.24 11.57
C LYS A 223 8.04 -5.80 10.94
N TYR A 224 7.54 -5.13 9.90
CA TYR A 224 6.37 -5.61 9.15
C TYR A 224 6.63 -6.95 8.47
N LEU A 225 7.79 -7.12 7.85
CA LEU A 225 8.19 -8.37 7.21
C LEU A 225 8.15 -9.55 8.18
N ARG A 226 8.63 -9.38 9.40
CA ARG A 226 8.62 -10.46 10.41
C ARG A 226 7.22 -10.93 10.77
N MET A 227 6.21 -10.09 10.64
CA MET A 227 4.81 -10.45 10.91
C MET A 227 4.11 -11.10 9.72
N LEU A 228 4.45 -10.72 8.49
CA LEU A 228 3.70 -11.11 7.30
C LEU A 228 3.47 -12.62 7.15
N PRO A 229 4.45 -13.51 7.35
CA PRO A 229 4.22 -14.94 7.22
C PRO A 229 3.25 -15.54 8.24
N ASP A 230 3.09 -14.88 9.41
CA ASP A 230 2.18 -15.32 10.46
C ASP A 230 0.80 -14.65 10.34
N ILE A 231 0.75 -13.46 9.75
CA ILE A 231 -0.50 -12.75 9.44
C ILE A 231 -1.18 -13.36 8.22
N ALA A 232 -0.41 -13.74 7.20
CA ALA A 232 -0.96 -14.37 6.01
C ALA A 232 -1.60 -15.72 6.35
N ARG A 233 -2.91 -15.83 6.08
CA ARG A 233 -3.66 -17.06 6.29
C ARG A 233 -3.18 -18.20 5.37
N GLN A 234 -3.59 -19.42 5.68
CA GLN A 234 -3.25 -20.58 4.85
C GLN A 234 -3.83 -20.48 3.44
N ASP A 235 -5.03 -19.92 3.30
CA ASP A 235 -5.68 -19.66 2.02
C ASP A 235 -5.05 -18.50 1.25
N GLY A 236 -4.22 -17.70 1.90
CA GLY A 236 -3.51 -16.59 1.27
C GLY A 236 -4.10 -15.21 1.53
N LEU A 237 -5.18 -15.08 2.32
CA LEU A 237 -5.59 -13.76 2.78
C LEU A 237 -4.47 -13.14 3.59
N GLY A 238 -4.08 -11.92 3.22
CA GLY A 238 -2.98 -11.20 3.85
C GLY A 238 -3.41 -10.40 5.07
N TRP A 239 -2.95 -9.17 5.10
CA TRP A 239 -3.25 -8.26 6.20
C TRP A 239 -4.73 -7.88 6.21
N ASN A 240 -5.46 -8.28 7.22
CA ASN A 240 -6.88 -7.93 7.40
C ASN A 240 -7.14 -7.17 8.71
N TYR A 241 -6.19 -6.39 9.16
CA TYR A 241 -6.16 -5.70 10.44
C TYR A 241 -5.94 -4.21 10.24
N GLY A 242 -6.71 -3.34 10.90
CA GLY A 242 -6.68 -1.89 10.72
C GLY A 242 -7.58 -1.39 9.61
N THR A 243 -7.24 -0.25 9.01
CA THR A 243 -7.98 0.36 7.91
C THR A 243 -7.44 -0.08 6.55
N SER A 244 -8.22 0.10 5.49
CA SER A 244 -7.84 -0.17 4.10
C SER A 244 -7.29 -1.58 3.88
N VAL A 245 -7.93 -2.56 4.49
CA VAL A 245 -7.63 -3.99 4.33
C VAL A 245 -8.31 -4.58 3.08
N GLY A 246 -8.50 -5.88 2.99
CA GLY A 246 -9.08 -6.53 1.82
C GLY A 246 -8.12 -6.50 0.63
N ALA A 247 -8.57 -6.07 -0.54
CA ALA A 247 -7.73 -5.99 -1.74
C ALA A 247 -6.48 -5.13 -1.53
N TYR A 248 -6.60 -3.97 -0.88
CA TYR A 248 -5.46 -3.10 -0.57
C TYR A 248 -4.47 -3.76 0.39
N GLY A 249 -4.97 -4.46 1.41
CA GLY A 249 -4.14 -5.26 2.30
C GLY A 249 -3.28 -6.27 1.56
N GLN A 250 -3.90 -6.92 0.58
CA GLN A 250 -3.24 -7.89 -0.27
C GLN A 250 -2.15 -7.24 -1.14
N LEU A 251 -2.47 -6.11 -1.80
CA LEU A 251 -1.53 -5.36 -2.64
C LEU A 251 -0.29 -4.92 -1.84
N HIS A 252 -0.49 -4.41 -0.63
CA HIS A 252 0.61 -3.95 0.22
C HIS A 252 1.49 -5.09 0.72
N CYS A 253 0.91 -6.22 1.13
CA CYS A 253 1.67 -7.38 1.60
C CYS A 253 2.58 -7.94 0.49
N ILE A 254 2.05 -8.12 -0.71
CA ILE A 254 2.82 -8.62 -1.87
C ILE A 254 3.95 -7.64 -2.21
N SER A 255 3.64 -6.35 -2.29
CA SER A 255 4.62 -5.30 -2.62
C SER A 255 5.75 -5.23 -1.59
N MET A 256 5.43 -5.35 -0.31
CA MET A 256 6.41 -5.34 0.78
C MET A 256 7.40 -6.48 0.66
N ILE A 257 6.92 -7.69 0.36
CA ILE A 257 7.76 -8.87 0.17
C ILE A 257 8.66 -8.68 -1.07
N LEU A 258 8.10 -8.36 -2.22
CA LEU A 258 8.84 -8.20 -3.46
C LEU A 258 9.90 -7.09 -3.37
N GLN A 259 9.54 -5.94 -2.78
CA GLN A 259 10.48 -4.85 -2.60
C GLN A 259 11.64 -5.25 -1.68
N SER A 260 11.36 -5.98 -0.62
CA SER A 260 12.38 -6.44 0.32
C SER A 260 13.25 -7.55 -0.25
N MET A 261 12.73 -8.40 -1.12
CA MET A 261 13.52 -9.36 -1.89
C MET A 261 14.48 -8.64 -2.85
N ARG A 262 13.99 -7.67 -3.59
CA ARG A 262 14.79 -6.87 -4.52
C ARG A 262 15.92 -6.12 -3.81
N ASP A 263 15.66 -5.62 -2.60
CA ASP A 263 16.63 -4.87 -1.81
C ASP A 263 17.56 -5.79 -0.97
N HIS A 264 17.45 -7.10 -1.12
CA HIS A 264 18.23 -8.12 -0.40
C HIS A 264 18.07 -8.04 1.14
N TRP A 265 16.90 -7.67 1.61
CA TRP A 265 16.59 -7.58 3.05
C TRP A 265 16.06 -8.89 3.64
N ILE A 266 15.68 -9.81 2.78
CA ILE A 266 15.30 -11.17 3.16
C ILE A 266 16.52 -12.08 2.98
N SER A 267 16.96 -12.72 4.07
CA SER A 267 18.09 -13.63 4.00
C SER A 267 17.75 -14.89 3.16
N SER A 268 18.77 -15.51 2.58
CA SER A 268 18.61 -16.74 1.77
C SER A 268 17.92 -17.87 2.55
N GLU A 269 18.20 -17.99 3.84
CA GLU A 269 17.56 -18.96 4.73
C GLU A 269 16.05 -18.76 4.85
N LYS A 270 15.59 -17.50 4.88
CA LYS A 270 14.18 -17.15 5.01
C LYS A 270 13.46 -17.06 3.67
N MET A 271 14.19 -17.02 2.57
CA MET A 271 13.64 -16.86 1.24
C MET A 271 12.52 -17.86 0.91
N PRO A 272 12.63 -19.18 1.21
CA PRO A 272 11.54 -20.12 0.95
C PRO A 272 10.23 -19.77 1.67
N LEU A 273 10.31 -19.27 2.91
CA LEU A 273 9.13 -18.84 3.66
C LEU A 273 8.41 -17.66 3.00
N TYR A 274 9.17 -16.66 2.55
CA TYR A 274 8.57 -15.49 1.90
C TYR A 274 8.08 -15.78 0.49
N LEU A 275 8.73 -16.68 -0.25
CA LEU A 275 8.25 -17.11 -1.56
C LEU A 275 6.93 -17.90 -1.45
N ASP A 276 6.81 -18.80 -0.46
CA ASP A 276 5.56 -19.49 -0.19
C ASP A 276 4.44 -18.51 0.22
N THR A 277 4.76 -17.58 1.12
CA THR A 277 3.82 -16.53 1.52
C THR A 277 3.38 -15.69 0.32
N LEU A 278 4.32 -15.24 -0.50
CA LEU A 278 4.05 -14.48 -1.72
C LEU A 278 3.13 -15.24 -2.69
N ARG A 279 3.41 -16.53 -2.91
CA ARG A 279 2.62 -17.40 -3.79
C ARG A 279 1.17 -17.49 -3.30
N ARG A 280 0.96 -17.72 -2.01
CA ARG A 280 -0.39 -17.80 -1.41
C ARG A 280 -1.13 -16.47 -1.50
N LEU A 281 -0.46 -15.38 -1.14
CA LEU A 281 -1.03 -14.03 -1.23
C LEU A 281 -1.45 -13.68 -2.65
N PHE A 282 -0.60 -13.97 -3.65
CA PHE A 282 -0.91 -13.68 -5.04
C PHE A 282 -2.05 -14.57 -5.56
N GLN A 283 -2.06 -15.85 -5.21
CA GLN A 283 -3.14 -16.74 -5.59
C GLN A 283 -4.49 -16.29 -5.03
N TYR A 284 -4.51 -15.86 -3.76
CA TYR A 284 -5.72 -15.33 -3.14
C TYR A 284 -6.18 -14.03 -3.83
N PHE A 285 -5.24 -13.11 -4.11
CA PHE A 285 -5.54 -11.88 -4.84
C PHE A 285 -6.16 -12.18 -6.21
N PHE A 286 -5.54 -13.08 -6.96
CA PHE A 286 -5.98 -13.44 -8.29
C PHE A 286 -7.38 -14.08 -8.31
N VAL A 287 -7.69 -14.95 -7.36
CA VAL A 287 -8.97 -15.68 -7.31
C VAL A 287 -10.07 -14.85 -6.67
N THR A 288 -9.74 -14.03 -5.68
CA THR A 288 -10.76 -13.38 -4.83
C THR A 288 -11.04 -11.94 -5.26
N TYR A 289 -10.00 -11.21 -5.69
CA TYR A 289 -10.10 -9.78 -5.95
C TYR A 289 -10.05 -9.39 -7.43
N LEU A 290 -9.89 -10.33 -8.34
CA LEU A 290 -9.97 -10.07 -9.78
C LEU A 290 -11.19 -10.74 -10.40
N ASP A 291 -12.02 -9.94 -11.04
CA ASP A 291 -13.04 -10.45 -11.98
C ASP A 291 -12.33 -10.69 -13.32
N GLN A 292 -12.02 -11.94 -13.59
CA GLN A 292 -11.27 -12.32 -14.79
C GLN A 292 -12.08 -12.15 -16.09
N GLU A 293 -13.40 -12.16 -16.00
CA GLU A 293 -14.26 -11.96 -17.17
C GLU A 293 -14.37 -10.49 -17.55
N LYS A 294 -14.50 -9.62 -16.54
CA LYS A 294 -14.60 -8.17 -16.76
C LYS A 294 -13.24 -7.48 -16.82
N GLY A 295 -12.19 -8.11 -16.27
CA GLY A 295 -10.89 -7.48 -16.13
C GLY A 295 -10.89 -6.28 -15.16
N ASP A 296 -11.68 -6.37 -14.10
CA ASP A 296 -11.79 -5.33 -13.06
C ASP A 296 -11.47 -5.90 -11.69
N LEU A 297 -11.09 -5.02 -10.77
CA LEU A 297 -10.92 -5.38 -9.36
C LEU A 297 -12.31 -5.50 -8.71
N VAL A 298 -12.55 -6.60 -8.02
CA VAL A 298 -13.76 -6.82 -7.24
C VAL A 298 -13.59 -6.18 -5.86
N ILE A 299 -14.41 -5.18 -5.57
CA ILE A 299 -14.57 -4.62 -4.23
C ILE A 299 -15.90 -5.12 -3.70
N ARG A 300 -15.89 -5.85 -2.59
CA ARG A 300 -17.10 -6.39 -1.98
C ARG A 300 -17.52 -5.51 -0.82
N ASP A 301 -18.83 -5.45 -0.58
CA ASP A 301 -19.37 -4.70 0.55
C ASP A 301 -18.89 -5.23 1.91
N GLU A 302 -18.55 -6.52 1.98
CA GLU A 302 -17.98 -7.15 3.18
C GLU A 302 -16.51 -6.82 3.38
N ASP A 303 -15.81 -6.37 2.33
CA ASP A 303 -14.42 -5.94 2.47
C ASP A 303 -14.35 -4.63 3.23
N ARG A 304 -13.44 -4.55 4.19
CA ARG A 304 -13.20 -3.30 4.95
C ARG A 304 -12.71 -2.14 4.08
N ASN A 305 -12.45 -2.41 2.81
CA ASN A 305 -12.16 -1.40 1.80
C ASN A 305 -13.38 -0.59 1.37
N THR A 306 -14.58 -1.07 1.59
CA THR A 306 -15.81 -0.34 1.24
C THR A 306 -16.09 0.84 2.15
N VAL A 307 -15.06 1.28 2.82
CA VAL A 307 -15.06 2.63 3.35
C VAL A 307 -15.36 3.59 2.21
N PRO A 308 -16.22 4.60 2.43
CA PRO A 308 -16.66 5.56 1.41
C PRO A 308 -15.55 6.24 0.61
N ASN A 309 -14.31 5.93 0.89
CA ASN A 309 -13.12 6.58 0.35
C ASN A 309 -12.44 5.81 -0.80
N HIS A 310 -12.86 4.59 -1.12
CA HIS A 310 -12.28 3.83 -2.24
C HIS A 310 -13.35 3.55 -3.29
N THR A 311 -13.17 4.13 -4.46
CA THR A 311 -14.04 3.86 -5.61
C THR A 311 -13.49 2.70 -6.45
N THR A 312 -14.35 2.13 -7.27
CA THR A 312 -13.95 1.08 -8.22
C THR A 312 -12.83 1.56 -9.14
N ARG A 313 -12.92 2.80 -9.66
CA ARG A 313 -11.90 3.36 -10.56
C ARG A 313 -10.55 3.49 -9.87
N MET A 314 -10.52 4.12 -8.70
CA MET A 314 -9.30 4.26 -7.91
C MET A 314 -8.67 2.90 -7.60
N ALA A 315 -9.46 1.93 -7.21
CA ALA A 315 -8.99 0.58 -6.89
C ALA A 315 -8.38 -0.12 -8.11
N ASN A 316 -8.99 0.03 -9.30
CA ASN A 316 -8.46 -0.53 -10.54
C ASN A 316 -7.12 0.11 -10.94
N TYR A 317 -6.99 1.44 -10.85
CA TYR A 317 -5.72 2.11 -11.11
C TYR A 317 -4.64 1.68 -10.11
N ASP A 318 -4.97 1.57 -8.82
CA ASP A 318 -4.03 1.10 -7.82
C ASP A 318 -3.62 -0.36 -8.05
N ALA A 319 -4.53 -1.25 -8.37
CA ALA A 319 -4.20 -2.63 -8.70
C ALA A 319 -3.29 -2.70 -9.94
N ALA A 320 -3.61 -1.95 -11.00
CA ALA A 320 -2.80 -1.91 -12.22
C ALA A 320 -1.37 -1.43 -11.94
N ARG A 321 -1.19 -0.34 -11.18
CA ARG A 321 0.17 0.14 -10.83
C ARG A 321 0.96 -0.87 -10.01
N TYR A 322 0.35 -1.54 -9.05
CA TYR A 322 1.02 -2.56 -8.25
C TYR A 322 1.42 -3.76 -9.09
N LEU A 323 0.56 -4.24 -9.97
CA LEU A 323 0.87 -5.32 -10.90
C LEU A 323 2.06 -4.97 -11.81
N CYS A 324 2.11 -3.74 -12.33
CA CYS A 324 3.26 -3.23 -13.08
C CYS A 324 4.55 -3.21 -12.25
N GLN A 325 4.46 -2.74 -11.00
CA GLN A 325 5.60 -2.77 -10.08
C GLN A 325 6.07 -4.20 -9.78
N TRP A 326 5.15 -5.12 -9.52
CA TRP A 326 5.47 -6.53 -9.27
C TRP A 326 6.13 -7.18 -10.47
N SER A 327 5.63 -6.90 -11.67
CA SER A 327 6.27 -7.36 -12.91
C SER A 327 7.73 -6.92 -12.98
N ARG A 328 8.01 -5.63 -12.77
CA ARG A 328 9.38 -5.10 -12.81
C ARG A 328 10.27 -5.66 -11.69
N LEU A 329 9.76 -5.72 -10.46
CA LEU A 329 10.48 -6.29 -9.33
C LEU A 329 10.81 -7.76 -9.56
N ALA A 330 9.86 -8.54 -10.08
CA ALA A 330 10.05 -9.95 -10.39
C ALA A 330 11.13 -10.19 -11.45
N ARG A 331 11.22 -9.33 -12.47
CA ARG A 331 12.32 -9.41 -13.48
C ARG A 331 13.68 -9.19 -12.84
N VAL A 332 13.80 -8.24 -11.92
CA VAL A 332 15.08 -7.95 -11.24
C VAL A 332 15.45 -9.05 -10.25
N ILE A 333 14.48 -9.57 -9.50
CA ILE A 333 14.70 -10.64 -8.51
C ILE A 333 15.13 -11.94 -9.21
N GLY A 334 14.54 -12.25 -10.37
CA GLY A 334 14.79 -13.50 -11.09
C GLY A 334 14.33 -14.73 -10.32
N GLY A 335 14.75 -15.92 -10.76
CA GLY A 335 14.45 -17.19 -10.10
C GLY A 335 13.03 -17.71 -10.31
N SER A 336 12.61 -18.63 -9.46
CA SER A 336 11.30 -19.29 -9.52
C SER A 336 10.47 -19.04 -8.27
N LEU A 337 9.14 -18.94 -8.42
CA LEU A 337 8.20 -19.01 -7.29
C LEU A 337 7.96 -20.45 -6.81
N ALA A 338 8.32 -21.43 -7.62
CA ALA A 338 8.25 -22.83 -7.21
C ALA A 338 9.34 -23.13 -6.20
N VAL A 339 8.99 -23.15 -4.95
CA VAL A 339 9.87 -23.48 -3.83
C VAL A 339 9.24 -24.63 -3.04
N PRO A 340 10.05 -25.56 -2.52
CA PRO A 340 9.49 -26.51 -1.58
C PRO A 340 8.89 -25.78 -0.36
N PRO A 341 7.82 -26.32 0.23
CA PRO A 341 7.21 -25.72 1.41
C PRO A 341 8.28 -25.47 2.49
N PRO A 342 8.26 -24.31 3.15
CA PRO A 342 9.23 -24.00 4.17
C PRO A 342 9.07 -24.97 5.36
N GLN A 343 10.18 -25.40 5.92
CA GLN A 343 10.16 -26.10 7.20
C GLN A 343 9.84 -25.10 8.31
N ARG A 344 8.64 -25.13 8.83
CA ARG A 344 8.23 -24.35 9.98
C ARG A 344 7.39 -25.18 10.94
N SER A 345 7.31 -24.78 12.19
CA SER A 345 6.39 -25.39 13.13
C SER A 345 4.96 -25.29 12.61
N LYS A 346 4.23 -26.40 12.61
CA LYS A 346 2.82 -26.45 12.23
C LYS A 346 1.93 -25.71 13.22
N VAL A 347 2.35 -25.61 14.46
CA VAL A 347 1.67 -24.86 15.52
C VAL A 347 2.60 -23.80 16.05
N ALA A 348 2.16 -22.56 16.06
CA ALA A 348 2.92 -21.44 16.57
C ALA A 348 1.99 -20.38 17.15
N GLY A 349 2.40 -19.80 18.28
CA GLY A 349 1.77 -18.63 18.88
C GLY A 349 2.83 -17.62 19.28
N ARG A 350 2.57 -16.34 19.05
CA ARG A 350 3.45 -15.29 19.52
C ARG A 350 2.72 -13.97 19.76
N PHE A 351 3.28 -13.17 20.64
CA PHE A 351 2.93 -11.78 20.80
C PHE A 351 3.83 -10.91 19.93
N VAL A 352 3.22 -9.93 19.28
CA VAL A 352 3.90 -8.82 18.65
C VAL A 352 3.56 -7.58 19.47
N THR A 353 4.56 -6.98 20.12
CA THR A 353 4.38 -5.76 20.88
C THR A 353 4.60 -4.58 19.96
N PHE A 354 3.60 -3.73 19.87
CA PHE A 354 3.72 -2.42 19.26
C PHE A 354 4.19 -1.42 20.31
N ASP A 355 4.40 -0.20 19.88
CA ASP A 355 4.89 0.84 20.77
C ASP A 355 3.91 1.26 21.84
N LYS A 356 4.47 1.83 22.91
CA LYS A 356 3.72 2.60 23.90
C LYS A 356 3.36 3.95 23.31
N SER A 357 2.31 4.00 22.53
CA SER A 357 1.74 5.25 22.08
C SER A 357 0.85 5.79 23.20
N HIS A 358 1.08 7.06 23.60
CA HIS A 358 0.27 7.75 24.59
C HIS A 358 0.13 7.01 25.95
N LYS A 359 1.23 6.42 26.44
CA LYS A 359 1.29 5.68 27.71
C LYS A 359 0.51 4.36 27.73
N LYS A 360 0.07 3.86 26.58
CA LYS A 360 -0.61 2.57 26.45
C LYS A 360 0.24 1.60 25.66
N GLU A 361 0.32 0.38 26.15
CA GLU A 361 0.94 -0.72 25.42
C GLU A 361 -0.09 -1.27 24.43
N HIS A 362 0.37 -1.56 23.22
CA HIS A 362 -0.43 -2.16 22.16
C HIS A 362 0.26 -3.41 21.67
N GLY A 363 -0.51 -4.34 21.18
CA GLY A 363 0.04 -5.58 20.66
C GLY A 363 -0.93 -6.36 19.82
N LEU A 364 -0.42 -7.46 19.29
CA LEU A 364 -1.17 -8.42 18.51
C LEU A 364 -0.74 -9.82 18.94
N PHE A 365 -1.69 -10.66 19.33
CA PHE A 365 -1.46 -12.08 19.51
C PHE A 365 -1.76 -12.80 18.20
N LEU A 366 -0.77 -13.49 17.66
CA LEU A 366 -0.87 -14.30 16.47
C LEU A 366 -0.77 -15.78 16.88
N TYR A 367 -1.75 -16.58 16.45
CA TYR A 367 -1.74 -18.02 16.63
C TYR A 367 -2.12 -18.71 15.33
N ARG A 368 -1.46 -19.79 15.03
CA ARG A 368 -1.81 -20.68 13.91
C ARG A 368 -1.59 -22.14 14.31
N ASP A 369 -2.49 -22.97 13.84
CA ASP A 369 -2.37 -24.43 13.86
C ASP A 369 -2.71 -24.98 12.47
N GLU A 370 -1.68 -25.35 11.73
CA GLU A 370 -1.81 -25.84 10.36
C GLU A 370 -2.40 -27.26 10.30
N ASN A 371 -2.47 -28.00 11.41
CA ASN A 371 -3.07 -29.32 11.43
C ASN A 371 -4.59 -29.27 11.31
N ASN A 372 -5.22 -28.24 11.85
CA ASN A 372 -6.67 -28.05 11.82
C ASN A 372 -7.11 -26.79 11.08
N GLY A 373 -6.16 -26.02 10.51
CA GLY A 373 -6.43 -24.80 9.80
C GLY A 373 -6.78 -23.60 10.68
N LEU A 374 -6.66 -23.74 12.00
CA LEU A 374 -7.02 -22.68 12.94
C LEU A 374 -6.00 -21.55 12.93
N GLN A 375 -6.49 -20.31 12.84
CA GLN A 375 -5.66 -19.11 12.90
C GLN A 375 -6.39 -18.00 13.64
N TYR A 376 -5.67 -17.36 14.57
CA TYR A 376 -6.14 -16.19 15.30
C TYR A 376 -5.22 -15.01 15.07
N GLN A 377 -5.83 -13.85 14.93
CA GLN A 377 -5.19 -12.55 15.02
C GLN A 377 -5.97 -11.76 16.06
N LEU A 378 -5.51 -11.74 17.28
CA LEU A 378 -6.19 -11.07 18.38
C LEU A 378 -5.47 -9.75 18.68
N PRO A 379 -6.05 -8.60 18.32
CA PRO A 379 -5.50 -7.31 18.71
C PRO A 379 -5.66 -7.10 20.21
N LEU A 380 -4.58 -6.65 20.84
CA LEU A 380 -4.52 -6.32 22.27
C LEU A 380 -4.65 -4.80 22.43
N ILE A 381 -5.61 -4.23 21.75
CA ILE A 381 -5.95 -2.79 21.78
C ILE A 381 -7.44 -2.62 21.78
N GLY A 382 -7.91 -1.58 22.46
CA GLY A 382 -9.33 -1.27 22.51
C GLY A 382 -9.94 -0.98 21.14
N PRO A 383 -11.25 -1.08 20.99
CA PRO A 383 -11.92 -0.75 19.74
C PRO A 383 -11.65 0.70 19.38
N GLY A 384 -11.35 0.95 18.12
CA GLY A 384 -11.20 2.30 17.58
C GLY A 384 -12.50 3.09 17.71
N VAL A 385 -12.38 4.36 18.07
CA VAL A 385 -13.53 5.26 18.24
C VAL A 385 -14.03 5.83 16.92
N LYS A 386 -13.29 5.64 15.84
CA LYS A 386 -13.66 6.14 14.50
C LYS A 386 -14.10 4.99 13.61
N PRO A 387 -15.10 5.19 12.76
CA PRO A 387 -15.32 4.30 11.63
C PRO A 387 -13.99 4.14 10.88
N ASN A 388 -13.60 2.99 10.46
CA ASN A 388 -12.34 2.69 9.79
C ASN A 388 -11.13 2.41 10.69
N CYS A 389 -11.26 2.53 12.00
CA CYS A 389 -10.22 2.13 12.95
C CYS A 389 -10.54 0.72 13.49
N ASP A 390 -10.61 -0.23 12.58
CA ASP A 390 -11.00 -1.60 12.94
C ASP A 390 -9.81 -2.40 13.43
N ASN A 391 -9.88 -2.76 14.69
CA ASN A 391 -8.90 -3.64 15.33
C ASN A 391 -9.50 -5.03 15.59
N LEU A 392 -10.38 -5.49 14.70
CA LEU A 392 -11.05 -6.76 14.88
C LEU A 392 -10.16 -7.92 14.46
N ALA A 393 -10.04 -8.91 15.33
CA ALA A 393 -9.46 -10.19 15.03
C ALA A 393 -10.53 -11.14 14.51
N PHE A 394 -10.14 -11.96 13.55
CA PHE A 394 -11.02 -12.98 13.00
C PHE A 394 -10.39 -14.34 13.22
N PRO A 395 -11.01 -15.23 13.99
CA PRO A 395 -10.65 -16.62 13.95
C PRO A 395 -10.97 -17.15 12.54
N HIS A 396 -10.08 -17.95 12.02
CA HIS A 396 -10.31 -18.70 10.79
C HIS A 396 -10.13 -20.19 11.08
N CYS A 397 -11.19 -20.93 10.89
CA CYS A 397 -11.17 -22.38 10.90
C CYS A 397 -12.09 -22.84 9.78
N PRO A 398 -11.56 -23.45 8.70
CA PRO A 398 -12.37 -23.85 7.56
C PRO A 398 -13.57 -24.68 7.95
N GLY A 399 -14.77 -24.27 7.51
CA GLY A 399 -16.03 -24.93 7.80
C GLY A 399 -16.61 -24.70 9.20
N ILE A 400 -15.92 -23.96 10.07
CA ILE A 400 -16.41 -23.62 11.42
C ILE A 400 -16.49 -22.10 11.61
N PHE A 401 -15.43 -21.39 11.27
CA PHE A 401 -15.37 -19.92 11.35
C PHE A 401 -14.91 -19.35 10.02
N ASP A 402 -15.85 -19.00 9.21
CA ASP A 402 -15.64 -18.18 8.01
C ASP A 402 -16.61 -17.00 8.11
N TRP A 403 -16.24 -16.04 8.96
CA TRP A 403 -17.11 -14.92 9.29
C TRP A 403 -16.94 -13.79 8.30
N PRO A 404 -18.06 -13.22 7.82
CA PRO A 404 -17.99 -11.96 7.11
C PRO A 404 -17.41 -10.88 8.02
N VAL A 405 -16.62 -10.02 7.44
CA VAL A 405 -15.98 -8.91 8.14
C VAL A 405 -17.06 -7.94 8.61
N ASN A 406 -17.36 -7.93 9.91
CA ASN A 406 -18.22 -6.92 10.50
C ASN A 406 -17.40 -5.97 11.37
N ARG A 407 -17.40 -4.68 11.04
CA ARG A 407 -16.62 -3.64 11.69
C ARG A 407 -16.95 -3.44 13.16
N TYR A 408 -18.13 -3.80 13.57
CA TYR A 408 -18.70 -3.39 14.85
C TYR A 408 -18.76 -4.51 15.88
N LEU A 409 -18.49 -5.74 15.49
CA LEU A 409 -18.57 -6.88 16.40
C LEU A 409 -17.18 -7.41 16.71
N PRO A 410 -16.75 -7.38 17.97
CA PRO A 410 -15.61 -8.15 18.38
C PRO A 410 -15.92 -9.63 18.19
N VAL A 411 -15.04 -10.34 17.49
CA VAL A 411 -15.25 -11.76 17.17
C VAL A 411 -14.90 -12.66 18.34
N MET A 412 -14.02 -12.21 19.23
CA MET A 412 -13.65 -12.90 20.46
C MET A 412 -13.53 -11.91 21.61
N LEU A 413 -14.34 -12.10 22.64
CA LEU A 413 -14.21 -11.42 23.92
C LEU A 413 -13.72 -12.46 24.94
N PRO A 414 -12.55 -12.29 25.55
CA PRO A 414 -12.17 -13.13 26.66
C PRO A 414 -13.14 -12.90 27.83
N GLU A 415 -13.68 -13.98 28.35
CA GLU A 415 -14.56 -13.98 29.50
C GLU A 415 -13.86 -14.74 30.63
N LEU A 416 -13.75 -14.12 31.78
CA LEU A 416 -13.17 -14.72 32.98
C LEU A 416 -14.26 -14.90 34.01
N THR A 417 -14.50 -16.14 34.43
CA THR A 417 -15.48 -16.46 35.46
C THR A 417 -14.78 -16.94 36.74
N PHE A 418 -15.08 -16.30 37.83
CA PHE A 418 -14.65 -16.67 39.19
C PHE A 418 -15.87 -16.90 40.07
N GLY A 419 -16.24 -18.13 40.31
CA GLY A 419 -17.49 -18.45 40.98
C GLY A 419 -18.69 -17.88 40.23
N ASP A 420 -19.46 -17.02 40.89
CA ASP A 420 -20.65 -16.39 40.30
C ASP A 420 -20.34 -15.03 39.60
N ILE A 421 -19.05 -14.63 39.53
CA ILE A 421 -18.64 -13.36 38.94
C ILE A 421 -18.05 -13.61 37.57
N THR A 422 -18.65 -13.02 36.57
CA THR A 422 -18.12 -12.99 35.22
C THR A 422 -17.58 -11.61 34.88
N VAL A 423 -16.34 -11.55 34.44
CA VAL A 423 -15.68 -10.32 34.03
C VAL A 423 -15.40 -10.39 32.53
N ILE A 424 -15.92 -9.43 31.80
CA ILE A 424 -15.61 -9.23 30.37
C ILE A 424 -14.76 -7.95 30.28
N PRO A 425 -13.54 -8.01 29.72
CA PRO A 425 -12.75 -6.80 29.61
C PRO A 425 -13.41 -5.81 28.64
N SER A 426 -13.54 -4.58 29.09
CA SER A 426 -14.03 -3.46 28.28
C SER A 426 -12.90 -2.73 27.55
N TYR A 427 -11.66 -3.10 27.83
CA TYR A 427 -10.45 -2.50 27.27
C TYR A 427 -9.36 -3.58 27.06
N TYR A 428 -8.73 -3.55 25.91
CA TYR A 428 -7.68 -4.49 25.52
C TYR A 428 -6.38 -3.68 25.29
N GLY A 429 -5.55 -3.59 26.27
CA GLY A 429 -4.29 -2.87 26.16
C GLY A 429 -3.39 -3.03 27.34
#